data_0094768bd45666b4d5788ecd4e8cc1f0
#
_entry.id   0094768bd45666b4d5788ecd4e8cc1f0
#
_cell.length_a   1.000
_cell.length_b   1.000
_cell.length_c   1.000
_cell.angle_alpha   90.00
_cell.angle_beta   90.00
_cell.angle_gamma   90.00
#
_symmetry.space_group_name_H-M   'P 1'
#
loop_
_entity.id
_entity.type
_entity.pdbx_description
1 polymer ?
#
loop_
_entity_poly.entity_id
_entity_poly.type
_entity_poly.pdbx_seq_one_letter_code
_entity_poly.pdbx_strand_id
1 'polypeptide(L)'
;IILSIIGIKTEALMVRHIVLFKLKDKSEENINKTAEVLLSMKGKVPQIRGIEVGRDFLHSERSYDIGLTVTLDDAKALDDYQNDPYHCEVVKKHMHAVRESSVAIDYYID
;
A
#
# COMPACT_ATOMS: atom_id res chain seq x y z
N ILE A 1 1.16 7.65 -21.14
CA ILE A 1 1.56 8.43 -22.31
C ILE A 1 1.82 7.52 -23.51
N ILE A 2 2.77 6.60 -23.40
CA ILE A 2 3.01 5.61 -24.45
C ILE A 2 1.77 4.77 -24.70
N LEU A 3 1.05 4.41 -23.64
CA LEU A 3 -0.19 3.63 -23.73
C LEU A 3 -1.26 4.36 -24.54
N SER A 4 -1.35 5.69 -24.39
CA SER A 4 -2.28 6.49 -25.20
C SER A 4 -1.90 6.48 -26.67
N ILE A 5 -0.60 6.52 -26.98
CA ILE A 5 -0.11 6.49 -28.36
C ILE A 5 -0.50 5.18 -29.06
N ILE A 6 -0.45 4.05 -28.38
CA ILE A 6 -0.83 2.76 -28.93
C ILE A 6 -2.31 2.45 -28.79
N GLY A 7 -3.12 3.43 -28.35
CA GLY A 7 -4.56 3.29 -28.28
C GLY A 7 -5.10 2.61 -27.04
N ILE A 8 -4.25 2.28 -26.07
CA ILE A 8 -4.69 1.70 -24.80
C ILE A 8 -5.07 2.84 -23.85
N LYS A 9 -6.28 2.78 -23.29
CA LYS A 9 -6.74 3.77 -22.33
C LYS A 9 -6.16 3.44 -20.95
N THR A 10 -5.44 4.40 -20.35
CA THR A 10 -4.83 4.21 -19.02
C THR A 10 -5.86 3.93 -17.94
N GLU A 11 -7.06 4.53 -18.02
CA GLU A 11 -8.11 4.30 -17.04
C GLU A 11 -8.66 2.88 -17.04
N ALA A 12 -8.37 2.08 -18.07
CA ALA A 12 -8.76 0.68 -18.15
C ALA A 12 -7.67 -0.27 -17.62
N LEU A 13 -6.50 0.26 -17.26
CA LEU A 13 -5.40 -0.55 -16.75
C LEU A 13 -5.46 -0.67 -15.25
N MET A 14 -5.06 -1.84 -14.74
CA MET A 14 -4.90 -2.04 -13.32
C MET A 14 -3.77 -1.18 -12.77
N VAL A 15 -3.86 -0.87 -11.50
CA VAL A 15 -2.90 -0.01 -10.80
C VAL A 15 -2.24 -0.79 -9.66
N ARG A 16 -0.95 -0.57 -9.49
CA ARG A 16 -0.23 -1.04 -8.31
C ARG A 16 0.17 0.15 -7.45
N HIS A 17 -0.21 0.07 -6.19
CA HIS A 17 0.09 1.07 -5.17
C HIS A 17 1.06 0.45 -4.17
N ILE A 18 2.25 1.01 -4.05
CA ILE A 18 3.29 0.49 -3.15
C ILE A 18 3.66 1.57 -2.16
N VAL A 19 3.68 1.21 -0.88
CA VAL A 19 4.13 2.10 0.19
C VAL A 19 5.17 1.37 1.04
N LEU A 20 6.26 2.05 1.34
CA LEU A 20 7.28 1.55 2.26
C LEU A 20 7.24 2.39 3.51
N PHE A 21 7.26 1.73 4.67
CA PHE A 21 7.16 2.41 5.97
C PHE A 21 8.40 2.17 6.81
N LYS A 22 8.92 3.24 7.41
CA LYS A 22 9.84 3.15 8.55
C LYS A 22 9.02 3.33 9.82
N LEU A 23 9.24 2.47 10.81
CA LEU A 23 8.52 2.51 12.06
C LEU A 23 9.36 3.17 13.16
N LYS A 24 8.70 3.86 14.06
CA LYS A 24 9.35 4.45 15.25
C LYS A 24 9.90 3.36 16.16
N ASP A 25 9.08 2.33 16.41
CA ASP A 25 9.44 1.15 17.18
C ASP A 25 9.66 -0.01 16.20
N LYS A 26 10.90 -0.46 16.09
CA LYS A 26 11.31 -1.50 15.16
C LYS A 26 11.34 -2.90 15.80
N SER A 27 10.67 -3.06 16.95
CA SER A 27 10.57 -4.37 17.58
C SER A 27 9.78 -5.34 16.69
N GLU A 28 10.11 -6.62 16.78
CA GLU A 28 9.42 -7.65 16.03
C GLU A 28 7.92 -7.67 16.34
N GLU A 29 7.55 -7.46 17.59
CA GLU A 29 6.15 -7.38 18.01
C GLU A 29 5.41 -6.26 17.28
N ASN A 30 5.99 -5.06 17.24
CA ASN A 30 5.36 -3.93 16.57
C ASN A 30 5.28 -4.10 15.06
N ILE A 31 6.33 -4.66 14.47
CA ILE A 31 6.35 -4.94 13.03
C ILE A 31 5.25 -5.96 12.68
N ASN A 32 5.14 -7.02 13.46
CA ASN A 32 4.12 -8.05 13.23
C ASN A 32 2.71 -7.48 13.39
N LYS A 33 2.47 -6.69 14.43
CA LYS A 33 1.18 -6.05 14.64
C LYS A 33 0.81 -5.12 13.49
N THR A 34 1.76 -4.32 13.03
CA THR A 34 1.54 -3.38 11.92
C THR A 34 1.26 -4.14 10.62
N ALA A 35 1.98 -5.22 10.36
CA ALA A 35 1.71 -6.05 9.20
C ALA A 35 0.29 -6.65 9.26
N GLU A 36 -0.15 -7.08 10.42
CA GLU A 36 -1.52 -7.60 10.61
C GLU A 36 -2.58 -6.54 10.34
N VAL A 37 -2.35 -5.31 10.82
CA VAL A 37 -3.28 -4.20 10.55
C VAL A 37 -3.39 -3.93 9.06
N LEU A 38 -2.27 -3.88 8.35
CA LEU A 38 -2.27 -3.68 6.90
C LEU A 38 -3.01 -4.83 6.19
N LEU A 39 -2.71 -6.07 6.55
CA LEU A 39 -3.35 -7.24 5.94
C LEU A 39 -4.85 -7.33 6.27
N SER A 40 -5.29 -6.71 7.37
CA SER A 40 -6.69 -6.72 7.75
C SER A 40 -7.60 -6.02 6.73
N MET A 41 -7.01 -5.24 5.83
CA MET A 41 -7.77 -4.62 4.73
C MET A 41 -8.34 -5.65 3.77
N LYS A 42 -7.75 -6.83 3.69
CA LYS A 42 -8.24 -7.89 2.82
C LYS A 42 -9.63 -8.32 3.29
N GLY A 43 -10.60 -8.20 2.39
CA GLY A 43 -12.00 -8.50 2.71
C GLY A 43 -12.76 -7.38 3.42
N LYS A 44 -12.07 -6.30 3.82
CA LYS A 44 -12.70 -5.13 4.47
C LYS A 44 -12.75 -3.92 3.55
N VAL A 45 -11.81 -3.82 2.62
CA VAL A 45 -11.71 -2.72 1.66
C VAL A 45 -12.03 -3.29 0.28
N PRO A 46 -13.24 -3.00 -0.24
CA PRO A 46 -13.74 -3.70 -1.44
C PRO A 46 -12.97 -3.40 -2.73
N GLN A 47 -12.23 -2.30 -2.79
CA GLN A 47 -11.46 -1.93 -3.98
C GLN A 47 -10.24 -2.82 -4.21
N ILE A 48 -9.75 -3.49 -3.18
CA ILE A 48 -8.53 -4.29 -3.25
C ILE A 48 -8.73 -5.56 -4.06
N ARG A 49 -7.91 -5.74 -5.12
CA ARG A 49 -7.86 -6.96 -5.93
C ARG A 49 -6.70 -7.87 -5.52
N GLY A 50 -5.66 -7.30 -4.92
CA GLY A 50 -4.54 -8.06 -4.38
C GLY A 50 -3.85 -7.22 -3.32
N ILE A 51 -3.32 -7.87 -2.31
CA ILE A 51 -2.57 -7.22 -1.25
C ILE A 51 -1.41 -8.12 -0.81
N GLU A 52 -0.25 -7.52 -0.64
CA GLU A 52 0.93 -8.19 -0.12
C GLU A 52 1.58 -7.27 0.90
N VAL A 53 1.99 -7.84 2.01
CA VAL A 53 2.74 -7.12 3.05
C VAL A 53 4.02 -7.89 3.32
N GLY A 54 5.16 -7.20 3.17
CA GLY A 54 6.47 -7.78 3.42
C GLY A 54 7.15 -7.11 4.61
N ARG A 55 7.99 -7.88 5.30
CA ARG A 55 8.83 -7.39 6.39
C ARG A 55 10.27 -7.41 5.92
N ASP A 56 11.00 -6.34 6.19
CA ASP A 56 12.42 -6.30 5.86
C ASP A 56 13.21 -7.32 6.68
N PHE A 57 14.16 -7.98 6.05
CA PHE A 57 15.07 -8.90 6.74
C PHE A 57 16.53 -8.46 6.69
N LEU A 58 16.87 -7.55 5.76
CA LEU A 58 18.26 -7.16 5.53
C LEU A 58 18.76 -6.12 6.54
N HIS A 59 17.88 -5.22 6.96
CA HIS A 59 18.22 -4.15 7.91
C HIS A 59 19.42 -3.31 7.47
N SER A 60 19.48 -3.00 6.17
CA SER A 60 20.53 -2.14 5.64
C SER A 60 20.26 -0.68 5.96
N GLU A 61 21.26 0.16 5.73
CA GLU A 61 21.12 1.59 5.92
C GLU A 61 19.98 2.20 5.09
N ARG A 62 19.69 1.60 3.91
CA ARG A 62 18.63 2.07 3.02
C ARG A 62 17.29 1.37 3.24
N SER A 63 17.23 0.37 4.11
CA SER A 63 16.02 -0.45 4.28
C SER A 63 14.91 0.33 5.00
N TYR A 64 13.67 0.14 4.49
CA TYR A 64 12.47 0.44 5.24
C TYR A 64 12.06 -0.82 6.00
N ASP A 65 11.09 -0.73 6.89
CA ASP A 65 10.75 -1.85 7.78
C ASP A 65 9.64 -2.75 7.22
N ILE A 66 8.65 -2.13 6.57
CA ILE A 66 7.50 -2.84 6.00
C ILE A 66 7.20 -2.30 4.61
N GLY A 67 6.89 -3.22 3.69
CA GLY A 67 6.41 -2.88 2.37
C GLY A 67 4.97 -3.35 2.18
N LEU A 68 4.12 -2.47 1.67
CA LEU A 68 2.74 -2.76 1.31
C LEU A 68 2.59 -2.64 -0.20
N THR A 69 2.02 -3.67 -0.83
CA THR A 69 1.66 -3.63 -2.24
C THR A 69 0.18 -3.92 -2.38
N VAL A 70 -0.56 -2.99 -2.98
CA VAL A 70 -2.00 -3.14 -3.24
C VAL A 70 -2.25 -3.06 -4.73
N THR A 71 -3.03 -4.00 -5.25
CA THR A 71 -3.44 -4.02 -6.66
C THR A 71 -4.91 -3.61 -6.74
N LEU A 72 -5.21 -2.70 -7.66
CA LEU A 72 -6.51 -2.09 -7.84
C LEU A 72 -6.91 -2.14 -9.31
N ASP A 73 -8.22 -2.08 -9.59
CA ASP A 73 -8.74 -2.20 -10.97
C ASP A 73 -8.27 -1.06 -11.88
N ASP A 74 -8.21 0.17 -11.35
CA ASP A 74 -7.90 1.37 -12.13
C ASP A 74 -7.54 2.53 -11.21
N ALA A 75 -7.25 3.68 -11.80
CA ALA A 75 -6.90 4.89 -11.04
C ALA A 75 -8.08 5.39 -10.18
N LYS A 76 -9.32 5.21 -10.64
CA LYS A 76 -10.49 5.58 -9.86
C LYS A 76 -10.60 4.72 -8.61
N ALA A 77 -10.33 3.42 -8.73
CA ALA A 77 -10.33 2.51 -7.59
C ALA A 77 -9.28 2.91 -6.56
N LEU A 78 -8.13 3.43 -6.98
CA LEU A 78 -7.13 3.96 -6.05
C LEU A 78 -7.68 5.14 -5.27
N ASP A 79 -8.38 6.06 -5.92
CA ASP A 79 -8.99 7.19 -5.24
C ASP A 79 -10.05 6.74 -4.24
N ASP A 80 -10.91 5.80 -4.63
CA ASP A 80 -11.91 5.21 -3.74
C ASP A 80 -11.26 4.48 -2.56
N TYR A 81 -10.16 3.76 -2.79
CA TYR A 81 -9.37 3.10 -1.75
C TYR A 81 -8.84 4.12 -0.74
N GLN A 82 -8.30 5.24 -1.22
CA GLN A 82 -7.76 6.28 -0.33
C GLN A 82 -8.82 6.88 0.58
N ASN A 83 -10.07 6.88 0.15
CA ASN A 83 -11.20 7.44 0.89
C ASN A 83 -12.06 6.37 1.59
N ASP A 84 -11.71 5.11 1.48
CA ASP A 84 -12.47 4.02 2.10
C ASP A 84 -12.50 4.19 3.62
N PRO A 85 -13.68 4.03 4.26
CA PRO A 85 -13.82 4.23 5.70
C PRO A 85 -12.91 3.34 6.55
N TYR A 86 -12.79 2.06 6.21
CA TYR A 86 -11.92 1.14 6.97
C TYR A 86 -10.45 1.56 6.82
N HIS A 87 -10.03 1.87 5.59
CA HIS A 87 -8.68 2.35 5.33
C HIS A 87 -8.38 3.62 6.14
N CYS A 88 -9.32 4.58 6.17
CA CYS A 88 -9.10 5.84 6.87
C CYS A 88 -9.16 5.69 8.39
N GLU A 89 -10.17 4.99 8.91
CA GLU A 89 -10.44 4.96 10.36
C GLU A 89 -9.59 3.95 11.10
N VAL A 90 -9.19 2.86 10.45
CA VAL A 90 -8.41 1.80 11.09
C VAL A 90 -6.95 1.88 10.67
N VAL A 91 -6.70 1.81 9.35
CA VAL A 91 -5.33 1.63 8.83
C VAL A 91 -4.53 2.92 8.88
N LYS A 92 -5.05 4.01 8.31
CA LYS A 92 -4.34 5.29 8.35
C LYS A 92 -4.10 5.77 9.78
N LYS A 93 -5.09 5.60 10.63
CA LYS A 93 -4.98 5.99 12.05
C LYS A 93 -3.85 5.23 12.73
N HIS A 94 -3.77 3.91 12.52
CA HIS A 94 -2.68 3.10 13.07
C HIS A 94 -1.34 3.54 12.51
N MET A 95 -1.25 3.68 11.18
CA MET A 95 0.01 4.03 10.53
C MET A 95 0.52 5.41 10.95
N HIS A 96 -0.36 6.40 11.10
CA HIS A 96 0.04 7.71 11.61
C HIS A 96 0.65 7.65 13.01
N ALA A 97 0.16 6.72 13.83
CA ALA A 97 0.68 6.55 15.20
C ALA A 97 2.06 5.88 15.22
N VAL A 98 2.32 4.93 14.32
CA VAL A 98 3.50 4.06 14.42
C VAL A 98 4.61 4.40 13.41
N ARG A 99 4.30 5.07 12.30
CA ARG A 99 5.31 5.35 11.27
C ARG A 99 6.21 6.52 11.65
N GLU A 100 7.49 6.36 11.37
CA GLU A 100 8.45 7.45 11.39
C GLU A 100 8.39 8.22 10.06
N SER A 101 8.39 7.48 8.95
CA SER A 101 8.29 8.04 7.60
C SER A 101 7.73 7.00 6.63
N SER A 102 7.32 7.46 5.45
CA SER A 102 6.88 6.58 4.38
C SER A 102 7.18 7.18 3.02
N VAL A 103 7.30 6.31 2.02
CA VAL A 103 7.43 6.70 0.61
C VAL A 103 6.49 5.82 -0.20
N ALA A 104 6.09 6.32 -1.35
CA ALA A 104 5.11 5.61 -2.18
C ALA A 104 5.44 5.72 -3.66
N ILE A 105 4.94 4.76 -4.43
CA ILE A 105 4.90 4.80 -5.88
C ILE A 105 3.58 4.18 -6.35
N ASP A 106 2.97 4.80 -7.34
CA ASP A 106 1.73 4.33 -7.94
C ASP A 106 1.92 4.26 -9.44
N TYR A 107 1.64 3.10 -10.05
CA TYR A 107 1.86 2.95 -11.48
C TYR A 107 0.82 2.03 -12.11
N TYR A 108 0.64 2.19 -13.42
CA TYR A 108 -0.20 1.29 -14.20
C TYR A 108 0.57 0.00 -14.50
N ILE A 109 -0.13 -1.13 -14.36
CA ILE A 109 0.41 -2.44 -14.74
C ILE A 109 0.13 -2.61 -16.22
N ASP A 110 1.18 -2.66 -17.03
CA ASP A 110 1.06 -2.84 -18.47
C ASP A 110 1.52 -4.22 -18.95
#